data_09402d184e65a94851faf935920fa0ba
#
_entry.id   09402d184e65a94851faf935920fa0ba
#
_cell.length_a   1.000
_cell.length_b   1.000
_cell.length_c   1.000
_cell.angle_alpha   90.00
_cell.angle_beta   90.00
_cell.angle_gamma   90.00
#
_symmetry.space_group_name_H-M   'P 1'
#
loop_
_entity.id
_entity.type
_entity.pdbx_description
1 polymer ?
#
loop_
_entity_poly.entity_id
_entity_poly.type
_entity_poly.pdbx_seq_one_letter_code
_entity_poly.pdbx_strand_id
1 'polypeptide(L)'
;AKFTPTTPYNPSSPYSSSKAGSDLLVRAWVRSFGVEATISNCSNNYGPYQHIEKFIPRMITNRLRGVRPRLYGDGLNVRDWIHVRDHNTAVWDILTKGRIGETYLIGANGETNNRDVVAILNELMGYAPDDFDHVTDRPGHDLRYAIDNSKLVTELGWEPQFTNFRDGLADTIAWYTENEAWWAPLKEAVEAKYAAEGH
;
A
#
# COMPACT_ATOMS: atom_id res chain seq x y z
N ALA A 1 -16.30 -6.65 7.12
CA ALA A 1 -16.49 -7.04 5.72
C ALA A 1 -15.36 -6.44 4.87
N LYS A 2 -15.05 -7.03 3.71
CA LYS A 2 -14.16 -6.46 2.71
C LYS A 2 -14.93 -5.49 1.82
N PHE A 3 -14.26 -4.48 1.27
CA PHE A 3 -14.82 -3.62 0.24
C PHE A 3 -14.99 -4.40 -1.07
N THR A 4 -16.15 -4.23 -1.71
CA THR A 4 -16.49 -4.81 -3.02
C THR A 4 -16.64 -3.72 -4.07
N PRO A 5 -16.66 -4.02 -5.37
CA PRO A 5 -16.88 -3.01 -6.42
C PRO A 5 -18.21 -2.24 -6.30
N THR A 6 -19.16 -2.78 -5.53
CA THR A 6 -20.48 -2.19 -5.28
C THR A 6 -20.60 -1.50 -3.92
N THR A 7 -19.56 -1.53 -3.10
CA THR A 7 -19.55 -0.83 -1.80
C THR A 7 -19.68 0.68 -2.05
N PRO A 8 -20.67 1.36 -1.43
CA PRO A 8 -20.83 2.81 -1.58
C PRO A 8 -19.61 3.56 -1.05
N TYR A 9 -19.24 4.64 -1.73
CA TYR A 9 -18.21 5.55 -1.22
C TYR A 9 -18.70 6.25 0.04
N ASN A 10 -17.89 6.22 1.09
CA ASN A 10 -18.15 6.94 2.35
C ASN A 10 -16.81 7.51 2.89
N PRO A 11 -16.23 8.51 2.19
CA PRO A 11 -14.92 9.04 2.54
C PRO A 11 -14.95 9.82 3.85
N SER A 12 -13.94 9.61 4.70
CA SER A 12 -13.79 10.27 6.02
C SER A 12 -12.75 11.39 6.03
N SER A 13 -12.05 11.62 4.92
CA SER A 13 -11.02 12.64 4.82
C SER A 13 -11.10 13.42 3.50
N PRO A 14 -10.57 14.66 3.43
CA PRO A 14 -10.47 15.41 2.16
C PRO A 14 -9.75 14.63 1.07
N TYR A 15 -8.69 13.92 1.41
CA TYR A 15 -7.96 13.06 0.47
C TYR A 15 -8.85 11.93 -0.07
N SER A 16 -9.52 11.19 0.79
CA SER A 16 -10.42 10.10 0.37
C SER A 16 -11.58 10.63 -0.48
N SER A 17 -12.09 11.82 -0.14
CA SER A 17 -13.15 12.50 -0.93
C SER A 17 -12.68 12.87 -2.34
N SER A 18 -11.45 13.38 -2.47
CA SER A 18 -10.87 13.69 -3.79
C SER A 18 -10.67 12.44 -4.64
N LYS A 19 -10.26 11.32 -4.04
CA LYS A 19 -10.11 10.03 -4.73
C LYS A 19 -11.46 9.46 -5.17
N ALA A 20 -12.47 9.50 -4.31
CA ALA A 20 -13.83 9.10 -4.68
C ALA A 20 -14.39 9.97 -5.80
N GLY A 21 -14.17 11.29 -5.74
CA GLY A 21 -14.54 12.23 -6.81
C GLY A 21 -13.88 11.90 -8.15
N SER A 22 -12.61 11.49 -8.14
CA SER A 22 -11.90 11.04 -9.35
C SER A 22 -12.60 9.85 -10.00
N ASP A 23 -12.92 8.82 -9.23
CA ASP A 23 -13.60 7.62 -9.73
C ASP A 23 -15.00 7.95 -10.29
N LEU A 24 -15.75 8.82 -9.61
CA LEU A 24 -17.07 9.26 -10.07
C LEU A 24 -16.98 10.06 -11.37
N LEU A 25 -15.97 10.91 -11.53
CA LEU A 25 -15.73 11.66 -12.77
C LEU A 25 -15.42 10.71 -13.94
N VAL A 26 -14.53 9.72 -13.75
CA VAL A 26 -14.23 8.73 -14.79
C VAL A 26 -15.51 7.99 -15.23
N ARG A 27 -16.34 7.55 -14.26
CA ARG A 27 -17.62 6.90 -14.58
C ARG A 27 -18.56 7.82 -15.36
N ALA A 28 -18.60 9.11 -15.01
CA ALA A 28 -19.42 10.09 -15.74
C ALA A 28 -18.93 10.27 -17.18
N TRP A 29 -17.62 10.36 -17.41
CA TRP A 29 -17.03 10.50 -18.73
C TRP A 29 -17.29 9.26 -19.61
N VAL A 30 -17.16 8.06 -19.06
CA VAL A 30 -17.53 6.82 -19.76
C VAL A 30 -18.99 6.85 -20.21
N ARG A 31 -19.91 7.19 -19.31
CA ARG A 31 -21.35 7.19 -19.58
C ARG A 31 -21.80 8.29 -20.54
N SER A 32 -21.26 9.50 -20.38
CA SER A 32 -21.73 10.66 -21.12
C SER A 32 -21.05 10.87 -22.45
N PHE A 33 -19.80 10.42 -22.58
CA PHE A 33 -18.96 10.71 -23.74
C PHE A 33 -18.33 9.46 -24.38
N GLY A 34 -18.63 8.29 -23.88
CA GLY A 34 -18.11 7.02 -24.43
C GLY A 34 -16.60 6.84 -24.28
N VAL A 35 -15.99 7.48 -23.27
CA VAL A 35 -14.55 7.30 -23.01
C VAL A 35 -14.28 5.84 -22.66
N GLU A 36 -13.36 5.20 -23.37
CA GLU A 36 -12.95 3.82 -23.11
C GLU A 36 -12.00 3.76 -21.92
N ALA A 37 -12.55 3.66 -20.71
CA ALA A 37 -11.80 3.60 -19.47
C ALA A 37 -12.28 2.47 -18.55
N THR A 38 -11.34 1.92 -17.79
CA THR A 38 -11.56 1.05 -16.64
C THR A 38 -11.07 1.75 -15.39
N ILE A 39 -11.56 1.36 -14.22
CA ILE A 39 -11.12 1.89 -12.92
C ILE A 39 -10.47 0.77 -12.12
N SER A 40 -9.29 1.02 -11.56
CA SER A 40 -8.66 0.13 -10.60
C SER A 40 -8.53 0.83 -9.23
N ASN A 41 -8.97 0.17 -8.16
CA ASN A 41 -8.71 0.60 -6.79
C ASN A 41 -7.91 -0.49 -6.09
N CYS A 42 -6.75 -0.12 -5.54
CA CYS A 42 -5.82 -1.08 -4.94
C CYS A 42 -5.74 -0.94 -3.42
N SER A 43 -5.31 -2.03 -2.79
CA SER A 43 -4.88 -2.05 -1.39
C SER A 43 -3.49 -1.40 -1.21
N ASN A 44 -2.90 -1.53 -0.01
CA ASN A 44 -1.62 -0.92 0.29
C ASN A 44 -0.48 -1.61 -0.44
N ASN A 45 0.16 -0.89 -1.35
CA ASN A 45 1.33 -1.40 -2.07
C ASN A 45 2.59 -1.38 -1.22
N TYR A 46 3.48 -2.34 -1.47
CA TYR A 46 4.86 -2.35 -1.00
C TYR A 46 5.77 -2.97 -2.07
N GLY A 47 7.07 -2.78 -1.96
CA GLY A 47 8.03 -3.34 -2.90
C GLY A 47 9.07 -2.33 -3.41
N PRO A 48 9.85 -2.72 -4.43
CA PRO A 48 10.84 -1.87 -5.09
C PRO A 48 10.30 -0.51 -5.55
N TYR A 49 11.15 0.51 -5.49
CA TYR A 49 10.89 1.87 -5.96
C TYR A 49 9.77 2.63 -5.22
N GLN A 50 9.21 2.11 -4.13
CA GLN A 50 8.26 2.87 -3.35
C GLN A 50 8.95 4.05 -2.65
N HIS A 51 8.33 5.24 -2.70
CA HIS A 51 8.88 6.44 -2.06
C HIS A 51 9.12 6.23 -0.57
N ILE A 52 10.30 6.62 -0.10
CA ILE A 52 10.82 6.31 1.24
C ILE A 52 10.07 7.00 2.40
N GLU A 53 9.18 7.94 2.11
CA GLU A 53 8.24 8.51 3.09
C GLU A 53 7.17 7.49 3.52
N LYS A 54 6.87 6.48 2.67
CA LYS A 54 5.85 5.49 2.94
C LYS A 54 6.28 4.49 4.02
N PHE A 55 5.29 3.87 4.67
CA PHE A 55 5.49 3.09 5.90
C PHE A 55 6.60 2.04 5.78
N ILE A 56 6.47 1.05 4.88
CA ILE A 56 7.44 -0.05 4.75
C ILE A 56 8.83 0.45 4.34
N PRO A 57 9.01 1.24 3.25
CA PRO A 57 10.33 1.73 2.88
C PRO A 57 10.98 2.60 3.96
N ARG A 58 10.21 3.42 4.67
CA ARG A 58 10.75 4.23 5.76
C ARG A 58 11.31 3.35 6.89
N MET A 59 10.59 2.29 7.28
CA MET A 59 11.05 1.35 8.30
C MET A 59 12.34 0.62 7.87
N ILE A 60 12.39 0.13 6.62
CA ILE A 60 13.57 -0.54 6.06
C ILE A 60 14.77 0.42 6.06
N THR A 61 14.61 1.61 5.48
CA THR A 61 15.71 2.59 5.37
C THR A 61 16.14 3.15 6.72
N ASN A 62 15.24 3.24 7.71
CA ASN A 62 15.61 3.53 9.10
C ASN A 62 16.52 2.44 9.65
N ARG A 63 16.14 1.16 9.52
CA ARG A 63 16.97 0.04 10.00
C ARG A 63 18.34 -0.01 9.32
N LEU A 64 18.41 0.21 8.01
CA LEU A 64 19.67 0.28 7.29
C LEU A 64 20.59 1.42 7.77
N ARG A 65 20.04 2.46 8.39
CA ARG A 65 20.77 3.59 9.02
C ARG A 65 20.91 3.43 10.53
N GLY A 66 20.57 2.28 11.12
CA GLY A 66 20.64 2.03 12.56
C GLY A 66 19.61 2.79 13.39
N VAL A 67 18.54 3.33 12.75
CA VAL A 67 17.47 4.07 13.43
C VAL A 67 16.31 3.12 13.72
N ARG A 68 15.76 3.20 14.95
CA ARG A 68 14.58 2.38 15.32
C ARG A 68 13.33 2.80 14.54
N PRO A 69 12.49 1.84 14.09
CA PRO A 69 11.19 2.15 13.52
C PRO A 69 10.30 2.89 14.53
N ARG A 70 9.40 3.73 13.99
CA ARG A 70 8.39 4.43 14.79
C ARG A 70 7.01 3.90 14.44
N LEU A 71 6.27 3.38 15.44
CA LEU A 71 4.94 2.83 15.28
C LEU A 71 3.89 3.81 15.84
N TYR A 72 2.91 4.19 15.02
CA TYR A 72 1.83 5.07 15.43
C TYR A 72 0.81 4.32 16.29
N GLY A 73 0.47 4.88 17.46
CA GLY A 73 -0.47 4.30 18.42
C GLY A 73 -0.03 2.91 18.89
N ASP A 74 -0.97 1.97 18.96
CA ASP A 74 -0.73 0.56 19.29
C ASP A 74 -0.34 -0.30 18.07
N GLY A 75 -0.46 0.26 16.86
CA GLY A 75 -0.14 -0.40 15.60
C GLY A 75 -1.15 -1.46 15.17
N LEU A 76 -2.33 -1.51 15.74
CA LEU A 76 -3.36 -2.52 15.43
C LEU A 76 -4.16 -2.22 14.16
N ASN A 77 -3.87 -1.14 13.47
CA ASN A 77 -4.51 -0.81 12.19
C ASN A 77 -4.17 -1.88 11.14
N VAL A 78 -5.20 -2.57 10.64
CA VAL A 78 -5.07 -3.64 9.66
C VAL A 78 -5.08 -3.07 8.25
N ARG A 79 -4.16 -3.54 7.41
CA ARG A 79 -4.09 -3.22 5.99
C ARG A 79 -3.96 -4.52 5.19
N ASP A 80 -4.53 -4.51 3.99
CA ASP A 80 -4.26 -5.53 2.99
C ASP A 80 -3.02 -5.08 2.19
N TRP A 81 -1.95 -5.86 2.24
CA TRP A 81 -0.67 -5.55 1.62
C TRP A 81 -0.50 -6.32 0.32
N ILE A 82 -0.20 -5.60 -0.77
CA ILE A 82 0.06 -6.17 -2.08
C ILE A 82 1.44 -5.79 -2.59
N HIS A 83 2.20 -6.77 -3.08
CA HIS A 83 3.48 -6.49 -3.71
C HIS A 83 3.30 -5.72 -5.02
N VAL A 84 4.17 -4.73 -5.29
CA VAL A 84 4.03 -3.84 -6.46
C VAL A 84 4.07 -4.59 -7.80
N ARG A 85 4.79 -5.71 -7.89
CA ARG A 85 4.79 -6.54 -9.11
C ARG A 85 3.42 -7.14 -9.38
N ASP A 86 2.74 -7.63 -8.34
CA ASP A 86 1.38 -8.16 -8.45
C ASP A 86 0.37 -7.06 -8.80
N HIS A 87 0.51 -5.89 -8.18
CA HIS A 87 -0.31 -4.74 -8.55
C HIS A 87 -0.14 -4.38 -10.03
N ASN A 88 1.09 -4.34 -10.53
CA ASN A 88 1.37 -3.98 -11.93
C ASN A 88 0.81 -5.01 -12.92
N THR A 89 0.91 -6.32 -12.62
CA THR A 89 0.29 -7.37 -13.47
C THR A 89 -1.23 -7.25 -13.46
N ALA A 90 -1.84 -6.96 -12.31
CA ALA A 90 -3.28 -6.71 -12.20
C ALA A 90 -3.72 -5.50 -13.05
N VAL A 91 -2.99 -4.38 -12.97
CA VAL A 91 -3.28 -3.18 -13.78
C VAL A 91 -3.16 -3.48 -15.27
N TRP A 92 -2.14 -4.26 -15.67
CA TRP A 92 -1.96 -4.68 -17.05
C TRP A 92 -3.13 -5.54 -17.55
N ASP A 93 -3.57 -6.49 -16.76
CA ASP A 93 -4.73 -7.33 -17.09
C ASP A 93 -6.03 -6.51 -17.17
N ILE A 94 -6.23 -5.56 -16.24
CA ILE A 94 -7.39 -4.65 -16.30
C ILE A 94 -7.35 -3.78 -17.55
N LEU A 95 -6.19 -3.25 -17.91
CA LEU A 95 -6.03 -2.41 -19.10
C LEU A 95 -6.31 -3.17 -20.39
N THR A 96 -5.86 -4.42 -20.49
CA THR A 96 -5.90 -5.21 -21.74
C THR A 96 -7.10 -6.13 -21.88
N LYS A 97 -7.73 -6.52 -20.78
CA LYS A 97 -8.81 -7.50 -20.74
C LYS A 97 -10.07 -6.99 -20.00
N GLY A 98 -9.94 -5.92 -19.23
CA GLY A 98 -11.03 -5.38 -18.41
C GLY A 98 -12.18 -4.82 -19.25
N ARG A 99 -13.41 -4.94 -18.76
CA ARG A 99 -14.59 -4.38 -19.43
C ARG A 99 -14.65 -2.88 -19.21
N ILE A 100 -14.85 -2.13 -20.29
CA ILE A 100 -14.99 -0.67 -20.26
C ILE A 100 -16.13 -0.25 -19.30
N GLY A 101 -15.86 0.80 -18.51
CA GLY A 101 -16.79 1.33 -17.51
C GLY A 101 -16.80 0.59 -16.17
N GLU A 102 -16.11 -0.55 -16.08
CA GLU A 102 -16.09 -1.36 -14.87
C GLU A 102 -14.98 -0.97 -13.89
N THR A 103 -15.25 -1.23 -12.61
CA THR A 103 -14.26 -1.08 -11.52
C THR A 103 -13.76 -2.45 -11.10
N TYR A 104 -12.44 -2.57 -10.99
CA TYR A 104 -11.75 -3.75 -10.47
C TYR A 104 -10.99 -3.39 -9.19
N LEU A 105 -11.12 -4.23 -8.18
CA LEU A 105 -10.41 -4.06 -6.91
C LEU A 105 -9.18 -4.97 -6.90
N ILE A 106 -8.03 -4.40 -6.55
CA ILE A 106 -6.74 -5.09 -6.55
C ILE A 106 -6.26 -5.27 -5.10
N GLY A 107 -6.28 -6.49 -4.60
CA GLY A 107 -5.77 -6.89 -3.29
C GLY A 107 -5.20 -8.29 -3.33
N ALA A 108 -4.35 -8.64 -2.37
CA ALA A 108 -3.69 -9.95 -2.31
C ALA A 108 -4.17 -10.82 -1.15
N ASN A 109 -5.23 -10.43 -0.43
CA ASN A 109 -5.68 -11.07 0.81
C ASN A 109 -4.58 -11.12 1.90
N GLY A 110 -3.63 -10.18 1.85
CA GLY A 110 -2.48 -10.05 2.74
C GLY A 110 -2.76 -9.20 3.98
N GLU A 111 -3.91 -9.41 4.64
CA GLU A 111 -4.30 -8.61 5.80
C GLU A 111 -3.31 -8.80 6.98
N THR A 112 -2.60 -7.72 7.31
CA THR A 112 -1.63 -7.69 8.42
C THR A 112 -1.71 -6.34 9.10
N ASN A 113 -1.66 -6.28 10.44
CA ASN A 113 -1.61 -5.03 11.17
C ASN A 113 -0.19 -4.42 11.12
N ASN A 114 -0.10 -3.12 11.38
CA ASN A 114 1.16 -2.39 11.28
C ASN A 114 2.22 -2.91 12.27
N ARG A 115 1.82 -3.35 13.45
CA ARG A 115 2.72 -3.91 14.48
C ARG A 115 3.36 -5.21 14.00
N ASP A 116 2.57 -6.12 13.42
CA ASP A 116 3.09 -7.37 12.88
C ASP A 116 4.00 -7.13 11.67
N VAL A 117 3.69 -6.14 10.82
CA VAL A 117 4.58 -5.72 9.73
C VAL A 117 5.94 -5.30 10.27
N VAL A 118 5.98 -4.46 11.32
CA VAL A 118 7.25 -4.02 11.93
C VAL A 118 7.98 -5.18 12.58
N ALA A 119 7.27 -6.08 13.26
CA ALA A 119 7.86 -7.25 13.89
C ALA A 119 8.54 -8.17 12.85
N ILE A 120 7.83 -8.50 11.75
CA ILE A 120 8.37 -9.33 10.66
C ILE A 120 9.59 -8.64 10.02
N LEU A 121 9.51 -7.33 9.79
CA LEU A 121 10.61 -6.55 9.22
C LEU A 121 11.85 -6.60 10.13
N ASN A 122 11.67 -6.37 11.43
CA ASN A 122 12.73 -6.43 12.40
C ASN A 122 13.42 -7.81 12.42
N GLU A 123 12.64 -8.88 12.49
CA GLU A 123 13.16 -10.25 12.43
C GLU A 123 13.98 -10.52 11.17
N LEU A 124 13.46 -10.12 9.99
CA LEU A 124 14.15 -10.30 8.71
C LEU A 124 15.47 -9.51 8.63
N MET A 125 15.57 -8.41 9.36
CA MET A 125 16.76 -7.57 9.43
C MET A 125 17.66 -7.86 10.65
N GLY A 126 17.37 -8.93 11.42
CA GLY A 126 18.18 -9.38 12.56
C GLY A 126 18.00 -8.60 13.86
N TYR A 127 16.87 -7.92 14.02
CA TYR A 127 16.50 -7.21 15.23
C TYR A 127 15.42 -7.95 16.04
N ALA A 128 15.24 -7.59 17.31
CA ALA A 128 14.11 -8.12 18.10
C ALA A 128 12.77 -7.64 17.51
N PRO A 129 11.73 -8.50 17.49
CA PRO A 129 10.43 -8.15 16.89
C PRO A 129 9.80 -6.88 17.47
N ASP A 130 10.00 -6.62 18.75
CA ASP A 130 9.46 -5.49 19.51
C ASP A 130 10.41 -4.29 19.62
N ASP A 131 11.52 -4.28 18.87
CA ASP A 131 12.47 -3.18 18.85
C ASP A 131 11.98 -2.01 17.98
N PHE A 132 11.02 -1.25 18.47
CA PHE A 132 10.48 -0.03 17.86
C PHE A 132 10.03 0.98 18.93
N ASP A 133 9.85 2.24 18.52
CA ASP A 133 9.36 3.31 19.38
C ASP A 133 7.88 3.58 19.09
N HIS A 134 7.07 3.73 20.13
CA HIS A 134 5.69 4.19 19.99
C HIS A 134 5.64 5.71 19.81
N VAL A 135 4.83 6.18 18.87
CA VAL A 135 4.52 7.61 18.69
C VAL A 135 3.01 7.82 18.69
N THR A 136 2.58 9.06 18.95
CA THR A 136 1.16 9.43 18.99
C THR A 136 0.47 9.08 17.68
N ASP A 137 -0.74 8.48 17.75
CA ASP A 137 -1.51 8.12 16.57
C ASP A 137 -2.09 9.35 15.87
N ARG A 138 -2.37 9.18 14.58
CA ARG A 138 -2.92 10.24 13.73
C ARG A 138 -4.44 10.33 13.87
N PRO A 139 -5.04 11.54 13.91
CA PRO A 139 -6.49 11.69 13.86
C PRO A 139 -7.09 11.06 12.60
N GLY A 140 -8.21 10.34 12.75
CA GLY A 140 -8.93 9.73 11.63
C GLY A 140 -8.22 8.54 10.98
N HIS A 141 -7.31 7.87 11.70
CA HIS A 141 -6.61 6.70 11.20
C HIS A 141 -7.56 5.51 11.06
N ASP A 142 -7.76 5.01 9.83
CA ASP A 142 -8.64 3.88 9.55
C ASP A 142 -8.21 2.62 10.32
N LEU A 143 -9.14 2.00 11.01
CA LEU A 143 -8.88 0.79 11.81
C LEU A 143 -8.59 -0.42 10.91
N ARG A 144 -9.35 -0.59 9.82
CA ARG A 144 -9.18 -1.71 8.88
C ARG A 144 -9.53 -1.31 7.45
N TYR A 145 -8.65 -1.68 6.53
CA TYR A 145 -8.85 -1.54 5.09
C TYR A 145 -8.50 -2.86 4.40
N ALA A 146 -9.52 -3.53 3.84
CA ALA A 146 -9.39 -4.79 3.14
C ALA A 146 -10.30 -4.85 1.92
N ILE A 147 -9.84 -5.47 0.84
CA ILE A 147 -10.43 -5.45 -0.48
C ILE A 147 -10.81 -6.87 -0.90
N ASP A 148 -11.95 -7.00 -1.59
CA ASP A 148 -12.38 -8.23 -2.27
C ASP A 148 -11.95 -8.17 -3.73
N ASN A 149 -10.97 -8.98 -4.11
CA ASN A 149 -10.43 -9.08 -5.47
C ASN A 149 -11.13 -10.14 -6.32
N SER A 150 -12.21 -10.77 -5.84
CA SER A 150 -12.87 -11.91 -6.51
C SER A 150 -13.26 -11.61 -7.96
N LYS A 151 -13.74 -10.39 -8.24
CA LYS A 151 -14.09 -9.99 -9.62
C LYS A 151 -12.87 -10.00 -10.54
N LEU A 152 -11.72 -9.50 -10.07
CA LEU A 152 -10.47 -9.49 -10.83
C LEU A 152 -10.02 -10.93 -11.16
N VAL A 153 -10.06 -11.80 -10.16
CA VAL A 153 -9.70 -13.22 -10.32
C VAL A 153 -10.66 -13.94 -11.26
N THR A 154 -11.97 -13.81 -11.07
CA THR A 154 -12.97 -14.59 -11.83
C THR A 154 -13.15 -14.11 -13.26
N GLU A 155 -13.07 -12.79 -13.53
CA GLU A 155 -13.28 -12.24 -14.87
C GLU A 155 -12.00 -12.21 -15.71
N LEU A 156 -10.83 -11.94 -15.09
CA LEU A 156 -9.58 -11.72 -15.83
C LEU A 156 -8.55 -12.85 -15.63
N GLY A 157 -8.80 -13.78 -14.72
CA GLY A 157 -7.91 -14.89 -14.42
C GLY A 157 -6.59 -14.46 -13.74
N TRP A 158 -6.58 -13.26 -13.11
CA TRP A 158 -5.39 -12.76 -12.43
C TRP A 158 -5.15 -13.48 -11.12
N GLU A 159 -3.88 -13.80 -10.83
CA GLU A 159 -3.44 -14.40 -9.58
C GLU A 159 -2.17 -13.71 -9.07
N PRO A 160 -2.07 -13.38 -7.75
CA PRO A 160 -0.87 -12.82 -7.17
C PRO A 160 0.25 -13.87 -7.12
N GLN A 161 1.49 -13.45 -7.36
CA GLN A 161 2.70 -14.28 -7.22
C GLN A 161 3.24 -14.25 -5.78
N PHE A 162 3.14 -13.08 -5.11
CA PHE A 162 3.56 -12.89 -3.73
C PHE A 162 2.41 -13.19 -2.76
N THR A 163 2.11 -14.48 -2.56
CA THR A 163 1.03 -14.92 -1.67
C THR A 163 1.44 -14.97 -0.19
N ASN A 164 2.75 -14.99 0.09
CA ASN A 164 3.32 -14.91 1.43
C ASN A 164 3.91 -13.51 1.67
N PHE A 165 3.32 -12.77 2.60
CA PHE A 165 3.76 -11.40 2.91
C PHE A 165 5.22 -11.35 3.41
N ARG A 166 5.66 -12.33 4.21
CA ARG A 166 7.04 -12.39 4.74
C ARG A 166 8.07 -12.53 3.61
N ASP A 167 7.78 -13.35 2.60
CA ASP A 167 8.68 -13.56 1.46
C ASP A 167 8.75 -12.31 0.58
N GLY A 168 7.62 -11.67 0.31
CA GLY A 168 7.56 -10.39 -0.41
C GLY A 168 8.26 -9.26 0.34
N LEU A 169 8.17 -9.24 1.67
CA LEU A 169 8.87 -8.26 2.50
C LEU A 169 10.39 -8.51 2.47
N ALA A 170 10.83 -9.77 2.47
CA ALA A 170 12.25 -10.12 2.33
C ALA A 170 12.81 -9.68 0.97
N ASP A 171 12.08 -9.89 -0.15
CA ASP A 171 12.44 -9.37 -1.50
C ASP A 171 12.56 -7.85 -1.48
N THR A 172 11.63 -7.16 -0.81
CA THR A 172 11.65 -5.71 -0.67
C THR A 172 12.87 -5.22 0.12
N ILE A 173 13.18 -5.85 1.26
CA ILE A 173 14.34 -5.51 2.09
C ILE A 173 15.63 -5.70 1.30
N ALA A 174 15.77 -6.81 0.58
CA ALA A 174 16.93 -7.08 -0.26
C ALA A 174 17.12 -5.98 -1.30
N TRP A 175 16.04 -5.58 -1.99
CA TRP A 175 16.09 -4.51 -2.97
C TRP A 175 16.58 -3.18 -2.38
N TYR A 176 16.02 -2.73 -1.22
CA TYR A 176 16.46 -1.49 -0.58
C TYR A 176 17.91 -1.57 -0.10
N THR A 177 18.36 -2.74 0.35
CA THR A 177 19.76 -2.97 0.76
C THR A 177 20.72 -2.82 -0.42
N GLU A 178 20.36 -3.35 -1.58
CA GLU A 178 21.20 -3.33 -2.80
C GLU A 178 21.14 -1.99 -3.54
N ASN A 179 20.11 -1.16 -3.31
CA ASN A 179 19.86 0.06 -4.07
C ASN A 179 19.97 1.33 -3.21
N GLU A 180 20.94 1.40 -2.31
CA GLU A 180 21.13 2.54 -1.40
C GLU A 180 21.32 3.85 -2.18
N ALA A 181 22.05 3.85 -3.27
CA ALA A 181 22.28 5.04 -4.09
C ALA A 181 20.99 5.67 -4.66
N TRP A 182 19.93 4.87 -4.84
CA TRP A 182 18.63 5.35 -5.30
C TRP A 182 17.85 6.08 -4.19
N TRP A 183 17.83 5.53 -2.97
CA TRP A 183 16.98 6.06 -1.91
C TRP A 183 17.68 7.02 -0.93
N ALA A 184 19.02 6.96 -0.78
CA ALA A 184 19.73 7.76 0.21
C ALA A 184 19.51 9.27 0.03
N PRO A 185 19.61 9.86 -1.18
CA PRO A 185 19.33 11.28 -1.38
C PRO A 185 17.89 11.68 -1.04
N LEU A 186 16.92 10.78 -1.34
CA LEU A 186 15.51 10.99 -1.00
C LEU A 186 15.29 10.94 0.52
N LYS A 187 16.02 10.06 1.21
CA LYS A 187 15.95 9.89 2.66
C LYS A 187 16.34 11.16 3.40
N GLU A 188 17.42 11.79 3.01
CA GLU A 188 17.90 13.04 3.61
C GLU A 188 16.85 14.16 3.50
N ALA A 189 16.24 14.30 2.33
CA ALA A 189 15.18 15.30 2.11
C ALA A 189 13.93 15.03 2.96
N VAL A 190 13.52 13.76 3.09
CA VAL A 190 12.35 13.37 3.89
C VAL A 190 12.60 13.60 5.38
N GLU A 191 13.73 13.18 5.90
CA GLU A 191 14.04 13.35 7.33
C GLU A 191 14.21 14.84 7.70
N ALA A 192 14.77 15.67 6.81
CA ALA A 192 14.83 17.12 7.01
C ALA A 192 13.43 17.74 7.11
N LYS A 193 12.48 17.30 6.30
CA LYS A 193 11.07 17.72 6.37
C LYS A 193 10.43 17.32 7.71
N TYR A 194 10.56 16.07 8.12
CA TYR A 194 10.00 15.59 9.38
C TYR A 194 10.60 16.30 10.60
N ALA A 195 11.91 16.58 10.58
CA ALA A 195 12.56 17.36 11.64
C ALA A 195 12.01 18.79 11.73
N ALA A 196 11.72 19.42 10.58
CA ALA A 196 11.12 20.77 10.54
C ALA A 196 9.66 20.79 11.05
N GLU A 197 8.93 19.69 10.91
CA GLU A 197 7.55 19.52 11.36
C GLU A 197 7.46 19.06 12.84
N GLY A 198 8.59 18.83 13.52
CA GLY A 198 8.65 18.40 14.92
C GLY A 198 8.31 16.93 15.17
N HIS A 199 8.52 16.08 14.16
CA HIS A 199 8.23 14.64 14.18
C HIS A 199 9.49 13.78 14.33
#